data_8658e9f6bf3ba0cb6825730a57ed93e5
#
_entry.id   8658e9f6bf3ba0cb6825730a57ed93e5
#
_cell.length_a   1.000
_cell.length_b   1.000
_cell.length_c   1.000
_cell.angle_alpha   90.00
_cell.angle_beta   90.00
_cell.angle_gamma   90.00
#
_symmetry.space_group_name_H-M   'P 1'
#
loop_
_entity.id
_entity.type
_entity.pdbx_description
1 polymer ?
#
loop_
_entity_poly.entity_id
_entity_poly.type
_entity_poly.pdbx_seq_one_letter_code
_entity_poly.pdbx_strand_id
1 'polypeptide(L)'
;MRKLFTVSAALLIALSLLAADKSARRGALVLTFDDFGGEKWVKADAIFKKYDAHATFLVSGEITPEKAAVMKKLQDAGHSIGLHTVKHRNAAPLPANIANYDEYFIKQVKPQLDACKKYGLRIRSFAYPNNRRSEESDKMLFAHFDYLRAGWGKAKLPIYTPLAALPDKMVLGGGGIGEYYKTDLNELKKLLDKAAETDSMIVFFSHNIFPKAPRIHMPTEWLEEILQYARKLNMNIVGTDQLKNLKRK
;
A
#
# COMPACT_ATOMS: atom_id res chain seq x y z
N MET A 1 44.66 -14.72 -40.29
CA MET A 1 43.78 -13.54 -40.04
C MET A 1 42.81 -13.90 -38.89
N ARG A 2 43.12 -13.43 -37.69
CA ARG A 2 42.30 -13.61 -36.50
C ARG A 2 41.39 -12.39 -36.38
N LYS A 3 40.05 -12.57 -36.53
CA LYS A 3 39.08 -11.52 -36.17
C LYS A 3 38.80 -11.63 -34.67
N LEU A 4 39.29 -10.66 -33.90
CA LEU A 4 38.90 -10.43 -32.50
C LEU A 4 37.45 -9.93 -32.48
N PHE A 5 36.59 -10.65 -31.79
CA PHE A 5 35.26 -10.17 -31.41
C PHE A 5 35.42 -9.25 -30.20
N THR A 6 35.30 -7.95 -30.43
CA THR A 6 35.09 -6.97 -29.37
C THR A 6 33.64 -7.05 -28.92
N VAL A 7 33.35 -7.82 -27.88
CA VAL A 7 32.07 -7.77 -27.17
C VAL A 7 32.04 -6.44 -26.42
N SER A 8 31.09 -5.60 -26.80
CA SER A 8 30.98 -4.21 -26.38
C SER A 8 30.86 -4.10 -24.86
N ALA A 9 31.80 -3.39 -24.22
CA ALA A 9 31.80 -3.06 -22.80
C ALA A 9 30.51 -2.34 -22.34
N ALA A 10 29.77 -1.75 -23.27
CA ALA A 10 28.46 -1.11 -23.03
C ALA A 10 27.37 -2.08 -22.56
N LEU A 11 27.42 -3.36 -22.98
CA LEU A 11 26.41 -4.36 -22.56
C LEU A 11 26.65 -4.85 -21.12
N LEU A 12 27.89 -4.88 -20.66
CA LEU A 12 28.27 -5.24 -19.30
C LEU A 12 27.94 -4.12 -18.28
N ILE A 13 28.02 -2.86 -18.69
CA ILE A 13 27.64 -1.72 -17.85
C ILE A 13 26.11 -1.64 -17.68
N ALA A 14 25.34 -1.96 -18.71
CA ALA A 14 23.87 -2.00 -18.63
C ALA A 14 23.35 -3.12 -17.72
N LEU A 15 24.02 -4.29 -17.69
CA LEU A 15 23.63 -5.40 -16.77
C LEU A 15 24.07 -5.13 -15.32
N SER A 16 25.14 -4.37 -15.08
CA SER A 16 25.58 -4.03 -13.71
C SER A 16 24.71 -2.97 -13.05
N LEU A 17 24.04 -2.11 -13.83
CA LEU A 17 23.06 -1.14 -13.32
C LEU A 17 21.69 -1.78 -12.96
N LEU A 18 21.38 -2.96 -13.50
CA LEU A 18 20.15 -3.70 -13.16
C LEU A 18 20.29 -4.57 -11.90
N ALA A 19 21.49 -4.85 -11.47
CA ALA A 19 21.82 -5.51 -10.21
C ALA A 19 22.16 -4.50 -9.11
N ALA A 20 21.45 -3.36 -9.03
CA ALA A 20 21.54 -2.49 -7.87
C ALA A 20 21.18 -3.35 -6.64
N ASP A 21 22.15 -3.56 -5.80
CA ASP A 21 22.10 -4.40 -4.61
C ASP A 21 20.84 -4.07 -3.79
N LYS A 22 19.87 -5.02 -3.74
CA LYS A 22 18.64 -4.86 -2.95
C LYS A 22 18.95 -4.64 -1.46
N SER A 23 20.14 -5.03 -0.99
CA SER A 23 20.61 -4.80 0.37
C SER A 23 20.94 -3.33 0.69
N ALA A 24 21.18 -2.51 -0.35
CA ALA A 24 21.53 -1.10 -0.22
C ALA A 24 20.33 -0.14 -0.37
N ARG A 25 19.10 -0.65 -0.51
CA ARG A 25 17.90 0.20 -0.64
C ARG A 25 17.67 1.00 0.63
N ARG A 26 17.39 2.32 0.46
CA ARG A 26 17.15 3.26 1.55
C ARG A 26 15.68 3.62 1.62
N GLY A 27 15.06 3.47 2.79
CA GLY A 27 13.67 3.79 3.01
C GLY A 27 12.71 2.86 2.28
N ALA A 28 11.42 3.10 2.48
CA ALA A 28 10.35 2.35 1.83
C ALA A 28 9.15 3.25 1.50
N LEU A 29 8.61 3.06 0.30
CA LEU A 29 7.32 3.59 -0.11
C LEU A 29 6.26 2.49 0.00
N VAL A 30 5.16 2.78 0.69
CA VAL A 30 3.97 1.94 0.75
C VAL A 30 2.81 2.69 0.12
N LEU A 31 2.31 2.22 -1.02
CA LEU A 31 1.11 2.73 -1.66
C LEU A 31 -0.08 1.85 -1.29
N THR A 32 -1.16 2.47 -0.85
CA THR A 32 -2.42 1.78 -0.54
C THR A 32 -3.57 2.35 -1.37
N PHE A 33 -4.49 1.49 -1.79
CA PHE A 33 -5.64 1.87 -2.61
C PHE A 33 -6.91 1.36 -1.94
N ASP A 34 -7.84 2.27 -1.66
CA ASP A 34 -9.04 2.00 -0.89
C ASP A 34 -10.26 1.69 -1.77
N ASP A 35 -11.31 1.17 -1.16
CA ASP A 35 -12.60 0.79 -1.70
C ASP A 35 -12.56 -0.48 -2.55
N PHE A 36 -12.76 -0.39 -3.82
CA PHE A 36 -12.62 -1.50 -4.77
C PHE A 36 -12.52 -0.98 -6.21
N GLY A 37 -11.34 -1.07 -6.80
CA GLY A 37 -11.08 -0.66 -8.17
C GLY A 37 -11.38 -1.71 -9.24
N GLY A 38 -11.59 -2.96 -8.85
CA GLY A 38 -11.86 -4.04 -9.78
C GLY A 38 -10.75 -4.22 -10.81
N GLU A 39 -11.12 -4.42 -12.06
CA GLU A 39 -10.19 -4.60 -13.18
C GLU A 39 -9.26 -3.37 -13.43
N LYS A 40 -9.58 -2.19 -12.90
CA LYS A 40 -8.69 -1.02 -13.03
C LYS A 40 -7.42 -1.22 -12.21
N TRP A 41 -7.52 -1.82 -11.01
CA TRP A 41 -6.36 -2.17 -10.21
C TRP A 41 -5.53 -3.26 -10.88
N VAL A 42 -6.19 -4.28 -11.47
CA VAL A 42 -5.51 -5.35 -12.22
C VAL A 42 -4.75 -4.79 -13.43
N LYS A 43 -5.35 -3.85 -14.17
CA LYS A 43 -4.67 -3.20 -15.31
C LYS A 43 -3.46 -2.36 -14.89
N ALA A 44 -3.52 -1.74 -13.71
CA ALA A 44 -2.40 -0.97 -13.17
C ALA A 44 -1.20 -1.83 -12.75
N ASP A 45 -1.36 -3.15 -12.57
CA ASP A 45 -0.27 -4.08 -12.23
C ASP A 45 0.90 -4.01 -13.24
N ALA A 46 0.62 -3.76 -14.50
CA ALA A 46 1.66 -3.59 -15.51
C ALA A 46 2.62 -2.42 -15.18
N ILE A 47 2.10 -1.34 -14.58
CA ILE A 47 2.91 -0.20 -14.15
C ILE A 47 3.74 -0.60 -12.93
N PHE A 48 3.15 -1.26 -11.94
CA PHE A 48 3.89 -1.74 -10.77
C PHE A 48 5.02 -2.68 -11.16
N LYS A 49 4.77 -3.64 -12.05
CA LYS A 49 5.79 -4.57 -12.57
C LYS A 49 6.96 -3.86 -13.24
N LYS A 50 6.69 -2.83 -14.05
CA LYS A 50 7.74 -2.02 -14.72
C LYS A 50 8.76 -1.47 -13.72
N TYR A 51 8.33 -1.18 -12.50
CA TYR A 51 9.16 -0.61 -11.44
C TYR A 51 9.51 -1.60 -10.33
N ASP A 52 9.34 -2.92 -10.51
CA ASP A 52 9.55 -3.94 -9.45
C ASP A 52 8.85 -3.53 -8.14
N ALA A 53 7.62 -3.07 -8.23
CA ALA A 53 6.88 -2.43 -7.15
C ALA A 53 5.65 -3.24 -6.77
N HIS A 54 5.28 -3.20 -5.48
CA HIS A 54 4.05 -3.78 -4.98
C HIS A 54 3.26 -2.74 -4.17
N ALA A 55 1.95 -2.89 -4.16
CA ALA A 55 1.03 -2.03 -3.42
C ALA A 55 0.14 -2.85 -2.48
N THR A 56 -0.71 -2.18 -1.71
CA THR A 56 -1.76 -2.80 -0.90
C THR A 56 -3.13 -2.33 -1.38
N PHE A 57 -4.01 -3.27 -1.66
CA PHE A 57 -5.39 -2.99 -2.06
C PHE A 57 -6.35 -3.34 -0.93
N LEU A 58 -7.08 -2.33 -0.43
CA LEU A 58 -7.91 -2.39 0.77
C LEU A 58 -9.39 -2.39 0.36
N VAL A 59 -10.00 -3.57 0.37
CA VAL A 59 -11.28 -3.84 -0.28
C VAL A 59 -12.45 -3.58 0.66
N SER A 60 -13.40 -2.73 0.24
CA SER A 60 -14.68 -2.50 0.89
C SER A 60 -15.81 -3.33 0.28
N GLY A 61 -16.93 -3.40 0.99
CA GLY A 61 -18.11 -4.14 0.56
C GLY A 61 -18.03 -5.64 0.81
N GLU A 62 -19.09 -6.36 0.47
CA GLU A 62 -19.11 -7.82 0.53
C GLU A 62 -18.10 -8.43 -0.44
N ILE A 63 -17.46 -9.51 -0.05
CA ILE A 63 -16.52 -10.24 -0.90
C ILE A 63 -17.29 -11.31 -1.67
N THR A 64 -17.71 -10.95 -2.88
CA THR A 64 -18.33 -11.88 -3.84
C THR A 64 -17.27 -12.74 -4.54
N PRO A 65 -17.68 -13.84 -5.24
CA PRO A 65 -16.75 -14.63 -6.05
C PRO A 65 -15.92 -13.79 -7.04
N GLU A 66 -16.56 -12.81 -7.70
CA GLU A 66 -15.94 -11.95 -8.69
C GLU A 66 -14.89 -11.02 -8.03
N LYS A 67 -15.23 -10.42 -6.86
CA LYS A 67 -14.27 -9.64 -6.08
C LYS A 67 -13.10 -10.50 -5.62
N ALA A 68 -13.36 -11.69 -5.11
CA ALA A 68 -12.34 -12.63 -4.67
C ALA A 68 -11.39 -13.01 -5.82
N ALA A 69 -11.90 -13.21 -7.03
CA ALA A 69 -11.08 -13.49 -8.21
C ALA A 69 -10.13 -12.32 -8.55
N VAL A 70 -10.61 -11.07 -8.47
CA VAL A 70 -9.77 -9.87 -8.64
C VAL A 70 -8.71 -9.78 -7.54
N MET A 71 -9.11 -9.96 -6.28
CA MET A 71 -8.18 -9.96 -5.13
C MET A 71 -7.11 -11.04 -5.29
N LYS A 72 -7.48 -12.22 -5.75
CA LYS A 72 -6.55 -13.33 -5.99
C LYS A 72 -5.55 -13.00 -7.09
N LYS A 73 -5.99 -12.42 -8.23
CA LYS A 73 -5.10 -11.97 -9.30
C LYS A 73 -4.05 -10.97 -8.79
N LEU A 74 -4.46 -9.99 -7.97
CA LEU A 74 -3.56 -9.01 -7.39
C LEU A 74 -2.58 -9.65 -6.39
N GLN A 75 -3.07 -10.57 -5.55
CA GLN A 75 -2.22 -11.26 -4.58
C GLN A 75 -1.20 -12.18 -5.27
N ASP A 76 -1.58 -12.86 -6.36
CA ASP A 76 -0.68 -13.70 -7.17
C ASP A 76 0.35 -12.87 -7.94
N ALA A 77 0.03 -11.61 -8.24
CA ALA A 77 0.97 -10.63 -8.79
C ALA A 77 1.94 -10.05 -7.74
N GLY A 78 1.85 -10.47 -6.46
CA GLY A 78 2.75 -10.05 -5.38
C GLY A 78 2.24 -8.86 -4.56
N HIS A 79 1.08 -8.31 -4.88
CA HIS A 79 0.47 -7.25 -4.09
C HIS A 79 -0.11 -7.77 -2.77
N SER A 80 -0.20 -6.89 -1.78
CA SER A 80 -0.91 -7.16 -0.54
C SER A 80 -2.40 -6.86 -0.68
N ILE A 81 -3.21 -7.67 -0.04
CA ILE A 81 -4.66 -7.45 0.04
C ILE A 81 -5.04 -7.20 1.50
N GLY A 82 -5.87 -6.19 1.73
CA GLY A 82 -6.45 -5.87 3.02
C GLY A 82 -7.93 -5.57 2.94
N LEU A 83 -8.52 -5.23 4.07
CA LEU A 83 -9.96 -5.00 4.20
C LEU A 83 -10.27 -3.55 4.57
N HIS A 84 -11.50 -3.11 4.20
CA HIS A 84 -11.96 -1.74 4.40
C HIS A 84 -13.44 -1.68 4.79
N THR A 85 -13.91 -2.68 5.52
CA THR A 85 -15.29 -2.91 6.01
C THR A 85 -16.35 -3.22 4.95
N VAL A 86 -17.39 -3.95 5.38
CA VAL A 86 -18.51 -4.32 4.51
C VAL A 86 -19.32 -3.11 4.05
N LYS A 87 -19.56 -2.12 4.91
CA LYS A 87 -20.45 -0.97 4.62
C LYS A 87 -19.76 0.37 4.74
N HIS A 88 -18.41 0.40 4.66
CA HIS A 88 -17.61 1.61 4.79
C HIS A 88 -17.97 2.45 6.02
N ARG A 89 -18.22 1.79 7.19
CA ARG A 89 -18.59 2.45 8.44
C ARG A 89 -17.38 2.81 9.28
N ASN A 90 -17.40 4.00 9.87
CA ASN A 90 -16.36 4.44 10.80
C ASN A 90 -16.21 3.49 11.99
N ALA A 91 -14.98 3.31 12.46
CA ALA A 91 -14.73 2.62 13.72
C ALA A 91 -14.77 3.55 14.93
N ALA A 92 -14.64 4.87 14.71
CA ALA A 92 -14.79 5.87 15.76
C ALA A 92 -15.28 7.23 15.21
N PRO A 93 -16.34 7.85 15.77
CA PRO A 93 -17.26 7.19 16.70
C PRO A 93 -17.96 5.99 16.04
N LEU A 94 -18.39 5.03 16.86
CA LEU A 94 -19.20 3.91 16.37
C LEU A 94 -20.51 4.43 15.75
N PRO A 95 -21.02 3.78 14.70
CA PRO A 95 -22.35 4.08 14.17
C PRO A 95 -23.44 3.91 15.25
N ALA A 96 -24.48 4.75 15.22
CA ALA A 96 -25.53 4.75 16.24
C ALA A 96 -26.25 3.40 16.42
N ASN A 97 -26.24 2.54 15.40
CA ASN A 97 -26.85 1.21 15.42
C ASN A 97 -25.85 0.08 15.74
N ILE A 98 -24.68 0.41 16.31
CA ILE A 98 -23.63 -0.52 16.75
C ILE A 98 -23.29 -0.18 18.20
N ALA A 99 -23.57 -1.13 19.11
CA ALA A 99 -23.47 -0.90 20.54
C ALA A 99 -22.02 -0.88 21.07
N ASN A 100 -21.12 -1.69 20.47
CA ASN A 100 -19.74 -1.85 20.94
C ASN A 100 -18.81 -2.34 19.81
N TYR A 101 -17.52 -2.49 20.11
CA TYR A 101 -16.52 -2.90 19.12
C TYR A 101 -16.62 -4.37 18.71
N ASP A 102 -17.14 -5.26 19.56
CA ASP A 102 -17.41 -6.67 19.18
C ASP A 102 -18.50 -6.74 18.12
N GLU A 103 -19.58 -5.96 18.31
CA GLU A 103 -20.65 -5.86 17.33
C GLU A 103 -20.16 -5.21 16.03
N TYR A 104 -19.30 -4.18 16.13
CA TYR A 104 -18.68 -3.57 14.94
C TYR A 104 -17.86 -4.62 14.17
N PHE A 105 -17.04 -5.39 14.86
CA PHE A 105 -16.26 -6.47 14.25
C PHE A 105 -17.15 -7.48 13.56
N ILE A 106 -18.18 -7.98 14.25
CA ILE A 106 -19.11 -8.99 13.73
C ILE A 106 -19.84 -8.47 12.47
N LYS A 107 -20.27 -7.20 12.46
CA LYS A 107 -21.09 -6.64 11.36
C LYS A 107 -20.25 -6.07 10.21
N GLN A 108 -19.04 -5.56 10.47
CA GLN A 108 -18.28 -4.78 9.49
C GLN A 108 -17.00 -5.46 8.99
N VAL A 109 -16.43 -6.39 9.77
CA VAL A 109 -15.09 -6.95 9.48
C VAL A 109 -15.14 -8.47 9.29
N LYS A 110 -15.75 -9.18 10.24
CA LYS A 110 -15.80 -10.65 10.23
C LYS A 110 -16.36 -11.25 8.94
N PRO A 111 -17.46 -10.74 8.33
CA PRO A 111 -17.97 -11.30 7.08
C PRO A 111 -16.95 -11.25 5.93
N GLN A 112 -16.13 -10.19 5.87
CA GLN A 112 -15.05 -10.10 4.87
C GLN A 112 -13.93 -11.09 5.17
N LEU A 113 -13.51 -11.24 6.43
CA LEU A 113 -12.47 -12.22 6.83
C LEU A 113 -12.92 -13.66 6.52
N ASP A 114 -14.15 -14.01 6.86
CA ASP A 114 -14.70 -15.35 6.62
C ASP A 114 -14.75 -15.66 5.11
N ALA A 115 -15.21 -14.69 4.31
CA ALA A 115 -15.22 -14.83 2.86
C ALA A 115 -13.80 -14.94 2.28
N CYS A 116 -12.86 -14.11 2.73
CA CYS A 116 -11.47 -14.21 2.31
C CYS A 116 -10.84 -15.58 2.64
N LYS A 117 -11.13 -16.10 3.83
CA LYS A 117 -10.69 -17.45 4.23
C LYS A 117 -11.28 -18.52 3.31
N LYS A 118 -12.58 -18.43 2.98
CA LYS A 118 -13.28 -19.34 2.05
C LYS A 118 -12.62 -19.36 0.67
N TYR A 119 -12.14 -18.19 0.19
CA TYR A 119 -11.49 -18.07 -1.12
C TYR A 119 -9.96 -18.23 -1.08
N GLY A 120 -9.38 -18.62 0.06
CA GLY A 120 -7.93 -18.83 0.20
C GLY A 120 -7.09 -17.57 0.08
N LEU A 121 -7.67 -16.40 0.40
CA LEU A 121 -6.98 -15.12 0.38
C LEU A 121 -6.26 -14.87 1.70
N ARG A 122 -5.00 -14.42 1.62
CA ARG A 122 -4.20 -14.00 2.77
C ARG A 122 -4.45 -12.53 3.06
N ILE A 123 -4.90 -12.22 4.27
CA ILE A 123 -5.22 -10.87 4.72
C ILE A 123 -4.42 -10.54 5.97
N ARG A 124 -3.66 -9.42 5.95
CA ARG A 124 -2.87 -8.93 7.08
C ARG A 124 -3.12 -7.46 7.41
N SER A 125 -3.84 -6.75 6.55
CA SER A 125 -3.99 -5.30 6.65
C SER A 125 -5.46 -4.89 6.66
N PHE A 126 -5.69 -3.77 7.34
CA PHE A 126 -7.01 -3.12 7.39
C PHE A 126 -6.84 -1.60 7.24
N ALA A 127 -7.74 -0.92 6.53
CA ALA A 127 -7.83 0.52 6.54
C ALA A 127 -9.11 1.00 7.21
N TYR A 128 -8.97 2.06 8.00
CA TYR A 128 -10.11 2.70 8.64
C TYR A 128 -10.91 3.55 7.65
N PRO A 129 -12.21 3.28 7.44
CA PRO A 129 -13.06 4.18 6.68
C PRO A 129 -12.97 5.62 7.20
N ASN A 130 -12.82 6.57 6.27
CA ASN A 130 -12.69 8.00 6.58
C ASN A 130 -11.53 8.33 7.56
N ASN A 131 -10.56 7.43 7.73
CA ASN A 131 -9.46 7.53 8.69
C ASN A 131 -9.92 7.66 10.16
N ARG A 132 -11.13 7.17 10.49
CA ARG A 132 -11.77 7.29 11.80
C ARG A 132 -11.46 6.07 12.67
N ARG A 133 -10.57 6.26 13.63
CA ARG A 133 -10.09 5.23 14.58
C ARG A 133 -10.11 5.72 16.03
N SER A 134 -10.05 4.79 16.97
CA SER A 134 -9.73 4.99 18.38
C SER A 134 -8.77 3.89 18.86
N GLU A 135 -8.21 4.04 20.06
CA GLU A 135 -7.34 3.01 20.66
C GLU A 135 -8.07 1.69 20.88
N GLU A 136 -9.35 1.74 21.26
CA GLU A 136 -10.20 0.57 21.44
C GLU A 136 -10.41 -0.16 20.10
N SER A 137 -10.67 0.59 19.01
CA SER A 137 -10.78 0.00 17.67
C SER A 137 -9.47 -0.63 17.21
N ASP A 138 -8.32 -0.01 17.53
CA ASP A 138 -7.01 -0.59 17.23
C ASP A 138 -6.81 -1.91 17.97
N LYS A 139 -7.08 -1.93 19.29
CA LYS A 139 -6.95 -3.12 20.12
C LYS A 139 -7.78 -4.28 19.58
N MET A 140 -9.02 -4.03 19.21
CA MET A 140 -9.91 -5.03 18.61
C MET A 140 -9.34 -5.55 17.28
N LEU A 141 -8.91 -4.64 16.37
CA LEU A 141 -8.44 -5.03 15.04
C LEU A 141 -7.06 -5.68 15.06
N PHE A 142 -6.16 -5.34 15.99
CA PHE A 142 -4.86 -6.01 16.14
C PHE A 142 -4.94 -7.49 16.57
N ALA A 143 -6.10 -7.96 17.02
CA ALA A 143 -6.33 -9.40 17.17
C ALA A 143 -6.36 -10.14 15.82
N HIS A 144 -6.61 -9.44 14.72
CA HIS A 144 -6.86 -10.03 13.40
C HIS A 144 -5.91 -9.55 12.30
N PHE A 145 -5.30 -8.37 12.47
CA PHE A 145 -4.44 -7.75 11.46
C PHE A 145 -3.08 -7.38 12.05
N ASP A 146 -2.06 -7.31 11.20
CA ASP A 146 -0.73 -6.83 11.58
C ASP A 146 -0.61 -5.31 11.36
N TYR A 147 -1.22 -4.80 10.29
CA TYR A 147 -1.11 -3.39 9.90
C TYR A 147 -2.49 -2.76 9.73
N LEU A 148 -2.70 -1.67 10.46
CA LEU A 148 -3.91 -0.84 10.36
C LEU A 148 -3.50 0.49 9.70
N ARG A 149 -4.26 1.01 8.74
CA ARG A 149 -3.95 2.29 8.11
C ARG A 149 -5.02 3.33 8.42
N ALA A 150 -4.56 4.52 8.85
CA ALA A 150 -5.37 5.73 8.98
C ALA A 150 -4.61 6.92 8.38
N GLY A 151 -5.26 8.09 8.28
CA GLY A 151 -4.63 9.29 7.75
C GLY A 151 -3.65 9.94 8.75
N TRP A 152 -2.67 10.70 8.26
CA TRP A 152 -1.75 11.48 9.11
C TRP A 152 -2.51 12.44 10.05
N GLY A 153 -2.67 13.59 9.73
CA GLY A 153 -3.37 14.75 10.33
C GLY A 153 -4.10 14.48 11.65
N LYS A 154 -5.40 14.22 11.58
CA LYS A 154 -6.26 14.07 12.77
C LYS A 154 -5.88 12.95 13.72
N ALA A 155 -5.24 11.90 13.24
CA ALA A 155 -4.83 10.75 14.06
C ALA A 155 -3.48 10.95 14.75
N LYS A 156 -2.78 12.07 14.51
CA LYS A 156 -1.43 12.37 15.03
C LYS A 156 -0.42 11.24 14.78
N LEU A 157 -0.58 10.51 13.68
CA LEU A 157 0.29 9.41 13.30
C LEU A 157 1.57 9.96 12.63
N PRO A 158 2.72 9.28 12.79
CA PRO A 158 3.96 9.72 12.19
C PRO A 158 3.88 9.65 10.66
N ILE A 159 4.48 10.64 9.98
CA ILE A 159 4.65 10.67 8.53
C ILE A 159 5.72 9.67 8.12
N TYR A 160 6.79 9.58 8.90
CA TYR A 160 7.94 8.73 8.67
C TYR A 160 8.10 7.73 9.80
N THR A 161 8.38 6.47 9.47
CA THR A 161 8.73 5.44 10.44
C THR A 161 10.08 4.85 10.05
N PRO A 162 11.14 5.01 10.88
CA PRO A 162 12.45 4.44 10.59
C PRO A 162 12.36 2.93 10.37
N LEU A 163 13.01 2.40 9.34
CA LEU A 163 12.97 0.96 9.02
C LEU A 163 13.53 0.11 10.15
N ALA A 164 14.54 0.61 10.86
CA ALA A 164 15.12 -0.07 12.03
C ALA A 164 14.14 -0.19 13.22
N ALA A 165 13.10 0.65 13.26
CA ALA A 165 12.11 0.69 14.34
C ALA A 165 10.73 0.10 13.94
N LEU A 166 10.62 -0.57 12.79
CA LEU A 166 9.35 -1.16 12.32
C LEU A 166 8.88 -2.27 13.28
N PRO A 167 7.74 -2.10 13.96
CA PRO A 167 7.18 -3.17 14.80
C PRO A 167 6.46 -4.22 13.94
N ASP A 168 6.12 -5.37 14.54
CA ASP A 168 5.36 -6.43 13.86
C ASP A 168 3.90 -6.05 13.59
N LYS A 169 3.36 -5.19 14.46
CA LYS A 169 2.01 -4.65 14.36
C LYS A 169 2.04 -3.15 14.60
N MET A 170 1.38 -2.38 13.74
CA MET A 170 1.32 -0.93 13.91
C MET A 170 0.15 -0.30 13.15
N VAL A 171 -0.20 0.91 13.59
CA VAL A 171 -1.06 1.81 12.80
C VAL A 171 -0.18 2.64 11.88
N LEU A 172 -0.36 2.44 10.58
CA LEU A 172 0.32 3.19 9.52
C LEU A 172 -0.36 4.55 9.32
N GLY A 173 0.41 5.63 9.44
CA GLY A 173 -0.03 6.97 9.04
C GLY A 173 0.10 7.13 7.53
N GLY A 174 -1.00 7.40 6.82
CA GLY A 174 -0.99 7.61 5.38
C GLY A 174 -1.38 9.02 4.95
N GLY A 175 -0.69 9.56 3.93
CA GLY A 175 -1.06 10.80 3.23
C GLY A 175 -1.96 10.50 2.03
N GLY A 176 -3.03 11.27 1.84
CA GLY A 176 -3.89 11.12 0.68
C GLY A 176 -3.26 11.70 -0.58
N ILE A 177 -3.37 10.98 -1.70
CA ILE A 177 -2.96 11.45 -3.04
C ILE A 177 -4.19 11.59 -3.93
N GLY A 178 -4.30 12.72 -4.60
CA GLY A 178 -5.37 13.08 -5.51
C GLY A 178 -5.77 14.55 -5.33
N GLU A 179 -6.52 15.07 -6.29
CA GLU A 179 -6.98 16.47 -6.32
C GLU A 179 -7.68 16.90 -5.02
N TYR A 180 -8.54 16.02 -4.47
CA TYR A 180 -9.26 16.29 -3.22
C TYR A 180 -8.34 16.57 -2.03
N TYR A 181 -7.17 15.92 -1.99
CA TYR A 181 -6.21 16.08 -0.90
C TYR A 181 -5.28 17.27 -1.10
N LYS A 182 -5.42 17.99 -2.21
CA LYS A 182 -4.58 19.15 -2.57
C LYS A 182 -3.08 18.83 -2.55
N THR A 183 -2.74 17.60 -2.87
CA THR A 183 -1.36 17.13 -2.92
C THR A 183 -0.82 17.39 -4.32
N ASP A 184 0.41 17.91 -4.44
CA ASP A 184 1.11 18.02 -5.71
C ASP A 184 2.32 17.07 -5.77
N LEU A 185 2.77 16.75 -6.98
CA LEU A 185 3.86 15.82 -7.21
C LEU A 185 5.21 16.29 -6.66
N ASN A 186 5.45 17.60 -6.61
CA ASN A 186 6.72 18.14 -6.10
C ASN A 186 6.78 17.98 -4.58
N GLU A 187 5.66 18.20 -3.88
CA GLU A 187 5.57 17.93 -2.44
C GLU A 187 5.75 16.44 -2.15
N LEU A 188 5.12 15.55 -2.94
CA LEU A 188 5.30 14.10 -2.79
C LEU A 188 6.77 13.70 -2.97
N LYS A 189 7.48 14.27 -3.96
CA LYS A 189 8.90 14.02 -4.18
C LYS A 189 9.76 14.46 -3.00
N LYS A 190 9.52 15.64 -2.42
CA LYS A 190 10.21 16.10 -1.21
C LYS A 190 9.99 15.15 -0.01
N LEU A 191 8.78 14.62 0.13
CA LEU A 191 8.49 13.63 1.16
C LEU A 191 9.22 12.30 0.92
N LEU A 192 9.36 11.88 -0.33
CA LEU A 192 10.13 10.68 -0.71
C LEU A 192 11.64 10.89 -0.48
N ASP A 193 12.18 12.07 -0.83
CA ASP A 193 13.58 12.44 -0.54
C ASP A 193 13.87 12.27 0.95
N LYS A 194 13.02 12.85 1.80
CA LYS A 194 13.18 12.76 3.25
C LYS A 194 13.10 11.33 3.77
N ALA A 195 12.18 10.52 3.24
CA ALA A 195 12.06 9.11 3.61
C ALA A 195 13.32 8.32 3.24
N ALA A 196 13.89 8.55 2.05
CA ALA A 196 15.13 7.92 1.60
C ALA A 196 16.34 8.37 2.42
N GLU A 197 16.47 9.69 2.69
CA GLU A 197 17.55 10.26 3.50
C GLU A 197 17.59 9.69 4.92
N THR A 198 16.42 9.48 5.53
CA THR A 198 16.30 9.02 6.92
C THR A 198 16.10 7.51 7.06
N ASP A 199 16.26 6.75 5.97
CA ASP A 199 15.98 5.31 5.92
C ASP A 199 14.63 4.94 6.56
N SER A 200 13.59 5.68 6.20
CA SER A 200 12.27 5.57 6.78
C SER A 200 11.24 5.06 5.78
N MET A 201 10.19 4.43 6.31
CA MET A 201 8.97 4.14 5.58
C MET A 201 8.09 5.38 5.52
N ILE A 202 7.47 5.61 4.35
CA ILE A 202 6.39 6.57 4.15
C ILE A 202 5.21 5.87 3.49
N VAL A 203 3.99 6.23 3.89
CA VAL A 203 2.76 5.61 3.40
C VAL A 203 1.88 6.66 2.73
N PHE A 204 1.42 6.35 1.53
CA PHE A 204 0.39 7.13 0.84
C PHE A 204 -0.83 6.28 0.53
N PHE A 205 -1.99 6.93 0.43
CA PHE A 205 -3.22 6.27 0.00
C PHE A 205 -3.94 7.05 -1.08
N SER A 206 -4.64 6.33 -1.93
CA SER A 206 -5.57 6.83 -2.93
C SER A 206 -6.70 5.81 -3.11
N HIS A 207 -7.43 5.84 -4.22
CA HIS A 207 -8.53 4.92 -4.47
C HIS A 207 -8.35 4.23 -5.83
N ASN A 208 -9.14 4.57 -6.83
CA ASN A 208 -8.96 4.00 -8.17
C ASN A 208 -7.82 4.68 -8.93
N ILE A 209 -7.31 3.98 -9.93
CA ILE A 209 -6.26 4.42 -10.83
C ILE A 209 -6.89 4.63 -12.21
N PHE A 210 -6.79 5.86 -12.77
CA PHE A 210 -7.38 6.25 -14.05
C PHE A 210 -6.41 7.11 -14.86
N PRO A 211 -6.50 7.11 -16.20
CA PRO A 211 -5.75 8.04 -17.05
C PRO A 211 -6.01 9.51 -16.69
N LYS A 212 -7.28 9.87 -16.45
CA LYS A 212 -7.69 11.17 -15.89
C LYS A 212 -8.50 10.89 -14.63
N ALA A 213 -7.89 11.09 -13.47
CA ALA A 213 -8.47 10.71 -12.19
C ALA A 213 -9.13 11.91 -11.50
N PRO A 214 -10.46 11.91 -11.33
CA PRO A 214 -11.12 12.97 -10.59
C PRO A 214 -11.00 12.78 -9.08
N ARG A 215 -10.99 13.89 -8.35
CA ARG A 215 -11.15 13.97 -6.89
C ARG A 215 -10.12 13.15 -6.10
N ILE A 216 -10.57 12.02 -5.49
CA ILE A 216 -9.80 11.17 -4.56
C ILE A 216 -8.98 10.08 -5.24
N HIS A 217 -9.02 10.01 -6.57
CA HIS A 217 -8.39 8.95 -7.34
C HIS A 217 -6.97 9.33 -7.79
N MET A 218 -6.18 8.33 -8.17
CA MET A 218 -4.80 8.47 -8.63
C MET A 218 -4.77 8.58 -10.16
N PRO A 219 -4.24 9.68 -10.75
CA PRO A 219 -3.90 9.69 -12.17
C PRO A 219 -2.83 8.64 -12.48
N THR A 220 -2.99 7.92 -13.59
CA THR A 220 -2.04 6.88 -14.00
C THR A 220 -0.63 7.44 -14.17
N GLU A 221 -0.49 8.65 -14.74
CA GLU A 221 0.80 9.32 -14.91
C GLU A 221 1.46 9.67 -13.56
N TRP A 222 0.66 10.06 -12.54
CA TRP A 222 1.19 10.32 -11.20
C TRP A 222 1.70 9.04 -10.53
N LEU A 223 0.96 7.93 -10.69
CA LEU A 223 1.44 6.64 -10.21
C LEU A 223 2.80 6.30 -10.81
N GLU A 224 2.91 6.41 -12.14
CA GLU A 224 4.16 6.11 -12.85
C GLU A 224 5.30 7.02 -12.41
N GLU A 225 5.06 8.32 -12.28
CA GLU A 225 6.06 9.31 -11.87
C GLU A 225 6.53 9.08 -10.43
N ILE A 226 5.62 8.76 -9.50
CA ILE A 226 5.95 8.44 -8.11
C ILE A 226 6.81 7.18 -8.03
N LEU A 227 6.44 6.11 -8.75
CA LEU A 227 7.20 4.86 -8.76
C LEU A 227 8.59 5.04 -9.38
N GLN A 228 8.68 5.78 -10.49
CA GLN A 228 9.95 6.12 -11.13
C GLN A 228 10.86 6.91 -10.18
N TYR A 229 10.29 7.91 -9.51
CA TYR A 229 11.05 8.74 -8.58
C TYR A 229 11.54 7.95 -7.36
N ALA A 230 10.70 7.14 -6.75
CA ALA A 230 11.08 6.27 -5.65
C ALA A 230 12.19 5.28 -6.05
N ARG A 231 12.17 4.74 -7.29
CA ARG A 231 13.26 3.91 -7.81
C ARG A 231 14.54 4.69 -8.04
N LYS A 232 14.46 5.92 -8.53
CA LYS A 232 15.64 6.82 -8.65
C LYS A 232 16.30 7.05 -7.29
N LEU A 233 15.52 7.13 -6.21
CA LEU A 233 16.01 7.22 -4.83
C LEU A 233 16.47 5.88 -4.25
N ASN A 234 16.45 4.79 -5.01
CA ASN A 234 16.76 3.43 -4.55
C ASN A 234 15.90 2.96 -3.36
N MET A 235 14.62 3.35 -3.32
CA MET A 235 13.69 2.95 -2.26
C MET A 235 13.12 1.54 -2.49
N ASN A 236 12.75 0.85 -1.40
CA ASN A 236 11.83 -0.27 -1.46
C ASN A 236 10.42 0.23 -1.80
N ILE A 237 9.71 -0.43 -2.71
CA ILE A 237 8.31 -0.12 -3.03
C ILE A 237 7.52 -1.40 -2.79
N VAL A 238 6.81 -1.46 -1.66
CA VAL A 238 6.30 -2.72 -1.11
C VAL A 238 4.84 -2.61 -0.68
N GLY A 239 4.15 -3.74 -0.73
CA GLY A 239 2.88 -3.91 -0.02
C GLY A 239 3.09 -4.20 1.47
N THR A 240 2.02 -4.06 2.26
CA THR A 240 2.08 -4.24 3.72
C THR A 240 2.53 -5.63 4.16
N ASP A 241 2.22 -6.68 3.39
CA ASP A 241 2.66 -8.06 3.72
C ASP A 241 4.18 -8.22 3.70
N GLN A 242 4.89 -7.32 2.99
CA GLN A 242 6.33 -7.37 2.79
C GLN A 242 7.10 -6.53 3.84
N LEU A 243 6.40 -5.74 4.67
CA LEU A 243 7.04 -4.85 5.66
C LEU A 243 7.91 -5.62 6.65
N LYS A 244 7.52 -6.83 7.04
CA LYS A 244 8.33 -7.68 7.93
C LYS A 244 9.72 -7.99 7.36
N ASN A 245 9.85 -8.02 6.03
CA ASN A 245 11.11 -8.33 5.35
C ASN A 245 12.06 -7.12 5.27
N LEU A 246 11.58 -5.92 5.61
CA LEU A 246 12.36 -4.69 5.61
C LEU A 246 13.08 -4.43 6.92
N LYS A 247 12.79 -5.18 7.97
CA LYS A 247 13.48 -5.06 9.26
C LYS A 247 14.95 -5.34 9.06
N ARG A 248 15.78 -4.35 9.31
CA ARG A 248 17.24 -4.54 9.36
C ARG A 248 17.59 -5.09 10.76
N LYS A 249 18.33 -6.20 10.78
CA LYS A 249 18.91 -6.77 11.99
C LYS A 249 19.99 -5.83 12.54
#